data_f70b3ee11d4e27ea00fc3d8a5722bf1c
#
_entry.id   f70b3ee11d4e27ea00fc3d8a5722bf1c
#
_cell.length_a   1.000
_cell.length_b   1.000
_cell.length_c   1.000
_cell.angle_alpha   90.00
_cell.angle_beta   90.00
_cell.angle_gamma   90.00
#
_symmetry.space_group_name_H-M   'P 1'
#
loop_
_entity.id
_entity.type
_entity.pdbx_description
1 polymer ?
#
loop_
_entity_poly.entity_id
_entity_poly.type
_entity_poly.pdbx_seq_one_letter_code
_entity_poly.pdbx_strand_id
1 'polypeptide(L)'
;MTKNRKIIIGAASAVAVLGIALAVVLGLPSENNVVDDSDKDIILFDKSAFDVYDITVRNQSGEYQLLGYDYSKYEESDTEDITVIYTMQGYEDSMLSKLMTDNLVSESKTVAALRVVDKSGKKYVDYGLDEPTVEVKVVYSDLSEKDMFFGNEAPDKSGTYCRIDGDKNVYLINSGSIDMFFVDKLQMFEKQLTSEINESEKITGVSISGTAFDKDIYISREKNTVINSPSYTMTSPYPAACDTSTVTNFGTAFFGISISDVAAAGVGSKEIAEYGLDKPYMDINIKTNENRNINILISEKDSNGSCYVMKSGGTIIYSADDDTFGFYDIDYRYFLESSIYNPNMSNVASMRISYQDNVYEYIFDKIESINDLHEYTYETTVYYEGQQIDYMNLSDFISNVSNIYRQDDIPQSIEGCKEIFRIDALFDDGSTYVLVLYQDSENKVIATINGNIESYVDEGYVNEVIKQTAKIPTDEDVEALENE
;
A
#
# COMPACT_ATOMS: atom_id res chain seq x y z
N MET A 1 -17.02 -13.06 16.64
CA MET A 1 -16.69 -13.52 15.28
C MET A 1 -15.80 -12.46 14.68
N THR A 2 -14.53 -12.74 14.60
CA THR A 2 -13.44 -11.80 14.34
C THR A 2 -13.47 -11.22 12.91
N LYS A 3 -13.11 -9.94 12.81
CA LYS A 3 -13.07 -9.10 11.58
C LYS A 3 -12.37 -9.78 10.39
N ASN A 4 -11.38 -10.63 10.65
CA ASN A 4 -10.61 -11.37 9.62
C ASN A 4 -11.42 -12.44 8.87
N ARG A 5 -12.55 -12.91 9.42
CA ARG A 5 -13.41 -13.86 8.70
C ARG A 5 -14.27 -13.20 7.59
N LYS A 6 -14.48 -11.89 7.66
CA LYS A 6 -15.25 -11.14 6.65
C LYS A 6 -14.42 -10.85 5.39
N ILE A 7 -13.12 -10.62 5.53
CA ILE A 7 -12.20 -10.35 4.39
C ILE A 7 -11.99 -11.61 3.56
N ILE A 8 -11.81 -12.77 4.21
CA ILE A 8 -11.66 -14.06 3.51
C ILE A 8 -12.96 -14.45 2.79
N ILE A 9 -14.14 -14.08 3.33
CA ILE A 9 -15.43 -14.34 2.68
C ILE A 9 -15.63 -13.42 1.47
N GLY A 10 -15.12 -12.18 1.50
CA GLY A 10 -15.19 -11.23 0.36
C GLY A 10 -14.36 -11.69 -0.83
N ALA A 11 -13.13 -12.12 -0.61
CA ALA A 11 -12.25 -12.63 -1.67
C ALA A 11 -12.75 -13.95 -2.27
N ALA A 12 -13.27 -14.86 -1.43
CA ALA A 12 -13.89 -16.10 -1.89
C ALA A 12 -15.16 -15.88 -2.70
N SER A 13 -15.92 -14.79 -2.43
CA SER A 13 -17.14 -14.46 -3.16
C SER A 13 -16.84 -13.92 -4.57
N ALA A 14 -15.80 -13.13 -4.74
CA ALA A 14 -15.39 -12.60 -6.06
C ALA A 14 -14.91 -13.71 -6.98
N VAL A 15 -14.11 -14.66 -6.48
CA VAL A 15 -13.65 -15.83 -7.25
C VAL A 15 -14.82 -16.77 -7.58
N ALA A 16 -15.82 -16.91 -6.70
CA ALA A 16 -17.00 -17.74 -6.95
C ALA A 16 -17.91 -17.13 -8.02
N VAL A 17 -18.04 -15.80 -8.08
CA VAL A 17 -18.85 -15.11 -9.12
C VAL A 17 -18.19 -15.25 -10.49
N LEU A 18 -16.86 -15.11 -10.58
CA LEU A 18 -16.11 -15.34 -11.82
C LEU A 18 -16.17 -16.82 -12.26
N GLY A 19 -16.07 -17.75 -11.31
CA GLY A 19 -16.21 -19.19 -11.60
C GLY A 19 -17.61 -19.61 -12.08
N ILE A 20 -18.67 -18.97 -11.56
CA ILE A 20 -20.05 -19.21 -11.97
C ILE A 20 -20.32 -18.61 -13.36
N ALA A 21 -19.79 -17.42 -13.66
CA ALA A 21 -19.91 -16.82 -14.99
C ALA A 21 -19.25 -17.70 -16.06
N LEU A 22 -18.05 -18.22 -15.78
CA LEU A 22 -17.34 -19.14 -16.69
C LEU A 22 -18.07 -20.49 -16.85
N ALA A 23 -18.68 -21.03 -15.78
CA ALA A 23 -19.44 -22.27 -15.81
C ALA A 23 -20.77 -22.15 -16.57
N VAL A 24 -21.39 -20.97 -16.56
CA VAL A 24 -22.62 -20.70 -17.35
C VAL A 24 -22.31 -20.64 -18.84
N VAL A 25 -21.15 -20.10 -19.22
CA VAL A 25 -20.70 -20.05 -20.63
C VAL A 25 -20.30 -21.43 -21.15
N LEU A 26 -19.74 -22.32 -20.28
CA LEU A 26 -19.30 -23.66 -20.71
C LEU A 26 -20.30 -24.79 -20.50
N GLY A 27 -21.44 -24.54 -19.85
CA GLY A 27 -22.38 -25.55 -19.36
C GLY A 27 -23.74 -25.61 -20.00
N LEU A 28 -24.01 -24.89 -21.09
CA LEU A 28 -25.27 -25.02 -21.80
C LEU A 28 -25.29 -26.30 -22.68
N PRO A 29 -26.21 -27.23 -22.48
CA PRO A 29 -26.33 -28.36 -23.36
C PRO A 29 -26.76 -27.91 -24.75
N SER A 30 -26.05 -28.33 -25.79
CA SER A 30 -26.48 -28.13 -27.17
C SER A 30 -27.73 -28.95 -27.41
N GLU A 31 -28.89 -28.34 -27.31
CA GLU A 31 -30.09 -28.94 -27.96
C GLU A 31 -29.92 -28.78 -29.46
N ASN A 32 -29.97 -29.92 -30.16
CA ASN A 32 -30.10 -29.99 -31.60
C ASN A 32 -31.49 -29.47 -32.02
N ASN A 33 -31.64 -28.15 -32.06
CA ASN A 33 -32.73 -27.53 -32.76
C ASN A 33 -32.26 -27.16 -34.18
N VAL A 34 -33.02 -27.56 -35.18
CA VAL A 34 -32.85 -27.14 -36.55
C VAL A 34 -32.86 -25.62 -36.56
N VAL A 35 -31.67 -25.01 -36.67
CA VAL A 35 -31.50 -23.57 -36.75
C VAL A 35 -32.02 -23.13 -38.10
N ASP A 36 -33.10 -22.36 -38.10
CA ASP A 36 -33.51 -21.57 -39.23
C ASP A 36 -32.36 -20.62 -39.60
N ASP A 37 -31.94 -20.57 -40.84
CA ASP A 37 -30.76 -19.83 -41.34
C ASP A 37 -30.91 -18.29 -41.18
N SER A 38 -31.98 -17.85 -40.47
CA SER A 38 -32.29 -16.46 -40.13
C SER A 38 -31.59 -15.91 -38.91
N ASP A 39 -30.87 -16.75 -38.09
CA ASP A 39 -30.26 -16.36 -36.81
C ASP A 39 -28.74 -16.29 -36.87
N LYS A 40 -28.13 -16.24 -38.03
CA LYS A 40 -26.68 -16.02 -38.15
C LYS A 40 -26.38 -14.54 -38.16
N ASP A 41 -25.44 -14.14 -37.28
CA ASP A 41 -24.87 -12.80 -37.27
C ASP A 41 -24.32 -12.43 -38.64
N ILE A 42 -24.55 -11.19 -39.07
CA ILE A 42 -24.05 -10.66 -40.32
C ILE A 42 -22.63 -10.15 -40.07
N ILE A 43 -21.62 -10.85 -40.52
CA ILE A 43 -20.25 -10.40 -40.43
C ILE A 43 -20.07 -9.18 -41.32
N LEU A 44 -19.82 -8.02 -40.74
CA LEU A 44 -19.57 -6.76 -41.43
C LEU A 44 -18.15 -6.69 -41.95
N PHE A 45 -17.22 -7.14 -41.14
CA PHE A 45 -15.81 -7.40 -41.46
C PHE A 45 -15.18 -8.32 -40.44
N ASP A 46 -14.15 -9.04 -40.85
CA ASP A 46 -13.35 -9.95 -40.02
C ASP A 46 -11.88 -9.86 -40.45
N LYS A 47 -11.02 -9.50 -39.51
CA LYS A 47 -9.58 -9.32 -39.70
C LYS A 47 -8.82 -10.05 -38.60
N SER A 48 -7.53 -10.31 -38.78
CA SER A 48 -6.67 -10.77 -37.71
C SER A 48 -6.36 -9.64 -36.71
N ALA A 49 -6.16 -9.97 -35.43
CA ALA A 49 -5.69 -8.98 -34.44
C ALA A 49 -4.33 -8.37 -34.84
N PHE A 50 -3.46 -9.13 -35.48
CA PHE A 50 -2.18 -8.67 -35.99
C PHE A 50 -2.30 -7.70 -37.18
N ASP A 51 -3.47 -7.62 -37.80
CA ASP A 51 -3.71 -6.69 -38.88
C ASP A 51 -4.14 -5.30 -38.39
N VAL A 52 -4.55 -5.16 -37.15
CA VAL A 52 -4.99 -3.88 -36.57
C VAL A 52 -3.75 -3.01 -36.31
N TYR A 53 -3.66 -1.87 -37.04
CA TYR A 53 -2.51 -0.98 -36.97
C TYR A 53 -2.80 0.31 -36.19
N ASP A 54 -4.01 0.88 -36.35
CA ASP A 54 -4.40 2.14 -35.72
C ASP A 54 -5.88 2.03 -35.32
N ILE A 55 -6.18 2.44 -34.10
CA ILE A 55 -7.56 2.55 -33.60
C ILE A 55 -7.71 3.95 -33.03
N THR A 56 -8.55 4.76 -33.65
CA THR A 56 -8.97 6.05 -33.11
C THR A 56 -10.40 5.93 -32.59
N VAL A 57 -10.60 6.25 -31.31
CA VAL A 57 -11.91 6.27 -30.67
C VAL A 57 -12.23 7.69 -30.24
N ARG A 58 -13.41 8.18 -30.64
CA ARG A 58 -13.98 9.43 -30.14
C ARG A 58 -15.32 9.10 -29.46
N ASN A 59 -15.42 9.39 -28.16
CA ASN A 59 -16.60 9.17 -27.36
C ASN A 59 -16.84 10.35 -26.39
N GLN A 60 -17.73 10.21 -25.42
CA GLN A 60 -18.08 11.27 -24.46
C GLN A 60 -16.88 11.75 -23.60
N SER A 61 -15.87 10.91 -23.38
CA SER A 61 -14.65 11.25 -22.63
C SER A 61 -13.59 11.94 -23.48
N GLY A 62 -13.82 12.10 -24.77
CA GLY A 62 -12.89 12.72 -25.71
C GLY A 62 -12.39 11.77 -26.80
N GLU A 63 -11.23 12.12 -27.36
CA GLU A 63 -10.58 11.32 -28.40
C GLU A 63 -9.28 10.73 -27.92
N TYR A 64 -9.00 9.48 -28.28
CA TYR A 64 -7.73 8.82 -28.08
C TYR A 64 -7.40 7.90 -29.25
N GLN A 65 -6.11 7.64 -29.45
CA GLN A 65 -5.59 6.85 -30.56
C GLN A 65 -4.58 5.82 -30.05
N LEU A 66 -4.79 4.56 -30.40
CA LEU A 66 -3.81 3.48 -30.22
C LEU A 66 -3.11 3.20 -31.53
N LEU A 67 -1.77 3.16 -31.49
CA LEU A 67 -0.92 2.81 -32.63
C LEU A 67 -0.23 1.48 -32.33
N GLY A 68 -0.43 0.50 -33.20
CA GLY A 68 0.25 -0.79 -33.15
C GLY A 68 1.60 -0.76 -33.89
N TYR A 69 2.61 -1.34 -33.32
CA TYR A 69 3.87 -1.60 -34.00
C TYR A 69 4.34 -3.04 -33.78
N ASP A 70 4.97 -3.60 -34.80
CA ASP A 70 5.49 -4.96 -34.80
C ASP A 70 6.82 -4.98 -34.07
N TYR A 71 6.80 -5.53 -32.84
CA TYR A 71 7.97 -5.61 -31.99
C TYR A 71 8.92 -6.77 -32.38
N SER A 72 8.41 -7.80 -33.06
CA SER A 72 9.21 -8.95 -33.48
C SER A 72 10.38 -8.59 -34.41
N LYS A 73 10.34 -7.40 -35.04
CA LYS A 73 11.42 -6.87 -35.88
C LYS A 73 12.61 -6.34 -35.07
N TYR A 74 12.47 -6.17 -33.75
CA TYR A 74 13.50 -5.57 -32.89
C TYR A 74 14.11 -6.56 -31.88
N GLU A 75 13.49 -7.73 -31.69
CA GLU A 75 14.09 -8.81 -30.92
C GLU A 75 14.75 -9.85 -31.84
N GLU A 76 16.00 -10.24 -31.53
CA GLU A 76 16.68 -11.39 -32.13
C GLU A 76 16.05 -12.69 -31.57
N SER A 77 14.75 -12.92 -31.77
CA SER A 77 14.09 -14.15 -31.38
C SER A 77 13.90 -15.04 -32.60
N ASP A 78 14.36 -16.29 -32.49
CA ASP A 78 14.21 -17.33 -33.52
C ASP A 78 12.75 -17.83 -33.68
N THR A 79 11.76 -17.12 -33.09
CA THR A 79 10.34 -17.48 -33.21
C THR A 79 9.64 -16.57 -34.19
N GLU A 80 8.91 -17.18 -35.13
CA GLU A 80 8.03 -16.47 -36.10
C GLU A 80 6.79 -15.82 -35.47
N ASP A 81 6.73 -15.69 -34.15
CA ASP A 81 5.60 -15.11 -33.45
C ASP A 81 5.60 -13.59 -33.55
N ILE A 82 4.69 -13.04 -34.32
CA ILE A 82 4.47 -11.59 -34.44
C ILE A 82 3.89 -11.08 -33.11
N THR A 83 4.64 -10.22 -32.43
CA THR A 83 4.16 -9.51 -31.25
C THR A 83 3.87 -8.07 -31.62
N VAL A 84 2.60 -7.65 -31.54
CA VAL A 84 2.21 -6.25 -31.74
C VAL A 84 2.06 -5.60 -30.38
N ILE A 85 2.77 -4.51 -30.17
CA ILE A 85 2.63 -3.64 -29.00
C ILE A 85 1.87 -2.40 -29.43
N TYR A 86 0.92 -1.99 -28.59
CA TYR A 86 0.11 -0.80 -28.83
C TYR A 86 0.55 0.33 -27.91
N THR A 87 0.70 1.52 -28.48
CA THR A 87 1.00 2.76 -27.76
C THR A 87 -0.15 3.73 -27.88
N MET A 88 -0.35 4.58 -26.92
CA MET A 88 -1.30 5.68 -27.03
C MET A 88 -0.54 6.98 -27.24
N GLN A 89 -0.95 7.77 -28.21
CA GLN A 89 -0.25 9.01 -28.56
C GLN A 89 -0.17 9.95 -27.34
N GLY A 90 1.06 10.32 -26.97
CA GLY A 90 1.35 11.21 -25.84
C GLY A 90 1.55 10.50 -24.49
N TYR A 91 1.56 9.16 -24.47
CA TYR A 91 1.75 8.36 -23.25
C TYR A 91 2.81 7.29 -23.46
N GLU A 92 3.46 6.87 -22.38
CA GLU A 92 4.38 5.74 -22.41
C GLU A 92 3.62 4.40 -22.43
N ASP A 93 4.15 3.40 -23.11
CA ASP A 93 3.53 2.08 -23.26
C ASP A 93 3.23 1.40 -21.92
N SER A 94 4.16 1.56 -20.98
CA SER A 94 4.06 1.01 -19.61
C SER A 94 2.89 1.58 -18.79
N MET A 95 2.27 2.66 -19.26
CA MET A 95 1.12 3.26 -18.60
C MET A 95 -0.20 2.61 -19.00
N LEU A 96 -0.22 1.87 -20.11
CA LEU A 96 -1.45 1.26 -20.63
C LEU A 96 -1.73 -0.10 -20.01
N SER A 97 -2.98 -0.34 -19.68
CA SER A 97 -3.45 -1.68 -19.32
C SER A 97 -3.43 -2.59 -20.54
N LYS A 98 -2.58 -3.62 -20.48
CA LYS A 98 -2.52 -4.61 -21.56
C LYS A 98 -3.87 -5.27 -21.79
N LEU A 99 -4.62 -5.59 -20.73
CA LEU A 99 -5.95 -6.20 -20.85
C LEU A 99 -6.93 -5.32 -21.61
N MET A 100 -6.98 -4.01 -21.28
CA MET A 100 -7.89 -3.07 -21.94
C MET A 100 -7.50 -2.86 -23.39
N THR A 101 -6.20 -2.78 -23.66
CA THR A 101 -5.65 -2.65 -25.00
C THR A 101 -5.98 -3.88 -25.87
N ASP A 102 -5.74 -5.09 -25.35
CA ASP A 102 -6.04 -6.35 -26.06
C ASP A 102 -7.54 -6.50 -26.34
N ASN A 103 -8.41 -6.08 -25.41
CA ASN A 103 -9.84 -6.10 -25.59
C ASN A 103 -10.28 -5.13 -26.69
N LEU A 104 -9.79 -3.89 -26.69
CA LEU A 104 -10.12 -2.90 -27.72
C LEU A 104 -9.67 -3.37 -29.10
N VAL A 105 -8.48 -3.93 -29.21
CA VAL A 105 -7.99 -4.55 -30.46
C VAL A 105 -8.86 -5.72 -30.89
N SER A 106 -9.28 -6.56 -29.94
CA SER A 106 -10.15 -7.70 -30.23
C SER A 106 -11.51 -7.29 -30.78
N GLU A 107 -12.13 -6.24 -30.24
CA GLU A 107 -13.38 -5.69 -30.77
C GLU A 107 -13.19 -4.98 -32.13
N SER A 108 -12.01 -4.40 -32.35
CA SER A 108 -11.69 -3.68 -33.60
C SER A 108 -11.41 -4.59 -34.78
N LYS A 109 -11.05 -5.86 -34.55
CA LYS A 109 -10.70 -6.80 -35.65
C LYS A 109 -11.94 -7.39 -36.34
N THR A 110 -13.02 -7.63 -35.60
CA THR A 110 -14.23 -8.33 -36.10
C THR A 110 -15.46 -7.65 -35.57
N VAL A 111 -16.33 -7.22 -36.48
CA VAL A 111 -17.64 -6.65 -36.13
C VAL A 111 -18.72 -7.41 -36.87
N ALA A 112 -19.71 -7.86 -36.09
CA ALA A 112 -20.86 -8.56 -36.61
C ALA A 112 -22.15 -7.87 -36.15
N ALA A 113 -23.14 -7.82 -37.04
CA ALA A 113 -24.47 -7.28 -36.74
C ALA A 113 -25.48 -8.39 -36.53
N LEU A 114 -26.35 -8.20 -35.54
CA LEU A 114 -27.52 -9.05 -35.34
C LEU A 114 -28.48 -9.02 -36.53
N ARG A 115 -28.67 -7.82 -37.09
CA ARG A 115 -29.56 -7.62 -38.25
C ARG A 115 -29.33 -6.26 -38.91
N VAL A 116 -29.82 -6.13 -40.15
CA VAL A 116 -30.01 -4.83 -40.82
C VAL A 116 -31.32 -4.23 -40.37
N VAL A 117 -31.31 -3.01 -39.85
CA VAL A 117 -32.51 -2.31 -39.36
C VAL A 117 -33.13 -1.41 -40.43
N ASP A 118 -32.30 -0.68 -41.17
CA ASP A 118 -32.70 0.18 -42.28
C ASP A 118 -31.73 0.03 -43.46
N LYS A 119 -32.29 -0.04 -44.68
CA LYS A 119 -31.49 -0.12 -45.92
C LYS A 119 -31.59 1.16 -46.75
N SER A 120 -32.34 2.16 -46.27
CA SER A 120 -32.65 3.35 -47.06
C SER A 120 -31.50 4.41 -47.03
N GLY A 121 -30.72 4.46 -45.93
CA GLY A 121 -29.73 5.51 -45.67
C GLY A 121 -30.32 6.90 -45.52
N LYS A 122 -31.60 7.02 -45.12
CA LYS A 122 -32.30 8.31 -45.04
C LYS A 122 -32.82 8.66 -43.64
N LYS A 123 -32.68 7.75 -42.67
CA LYS A 123 -33.28 7.87 -41.35
C LYS A 123 -32.27 7.80 -40.21
N TYR A 124 -31.06 8.30 -40.44
CA TYR A 124 -30.01 8.26 -39.42
C TYR A 124 -30.41 8.93 -38.12
N VAL A 125 -31.18 10.03 -38.18
CA VAL A 125 -31.76 10.75 -37.03
C VAL A 125 -32.58 9.81 -36.12
N ASP A 126 -33.38 8.89 -36.70
CA ASP A 126 -34.21 7.97 -35.93
C ASP A 126 -33.39 7.00 -35.04
N TYR A 127 -32.12 6.84 -35.38
CA TYR A 127 -31.19 5.93 -34.71
C TYR A 127 -30.05 6.65 -33.94
N GLY A 128 -30.06 7.99 -33.92
CA GLY A 128 -28.98 8.79 -33.29
C GLY A 128 -27.65 8.74 -34.06
N LEU A 129 -27.69 8.46 -35.35
CA LEU A 129 -26.52 8.28 -36.22
C LEU A 129 -26.16 9.53 -37.05
N ASP A 130 -26.93 10.58 -36.94
CA ASP A 130 -26.64 11.91 -37.44
C ASP A 130 -25.69 12.70 -36.50
N GLU A 131 -25.82 12.43 -35.21
CA GLU A 131 -24.89 12.87 -34.15
C GLU A 131 -24.48 11.64 -33.32
N PRO A 132 -23.55 10.82 -33.81
CA PRO A 132 -23.20 9.55 -33.16
C PRO A 132 -22.57 9.79 -31.79
N THR A 133 -22.90 8.94 -30.82
CA THR A 133 -22.32 9.01 -29.46
C THR A 133 -20.87 8.52 -29.40
N VAL A 134 -20.50 7.62 -30.33
CA VAL A 134 -19.16 7.08 -30.50
C VAL A 134 -18.80 6.98 -31.96
N GLU A 135 -17.61 7.40 -32.28
CA GLU A 135 -16.99 7.25 -33.59
C GLU A 135 -15.69 6.44 -33.45
N VAL A 136 -15.52 5.42 -34.26
CA VAL A 136 -14.35 4.57 -34.25
C VAL A 136 -13.77 4.46 -35.65
N LYS A 137 -12.50 4.79 -35.79
CA LYS A 137 -11.73 4.55 -37.00
C LYS A 137 -10.71 3.47 -36.76
N VAL A 138 -10.69 2.42 -37.57
CA VAL A 138 -9.68 1.37 -37.54
C VAL A 138 -8.94 1.35 -38.85
N VAL A 139 -7.61 1.37 -38.79
CA VAL A 139 -6.72 1.20 -39.95
C VAL A 139 -6.01 -0.14 -39.81
N TYR A 140 -6.03 -0.91 -40.86
CA TYR A 140 -5.37 -2.22 -40.90
C TYR A 140 -4.03 -2.19 -41.57
N SER A 141 -3.24 -3.23 -41.39
CA SER A 141 -1.88 -3.37 -41.98
C SER A 141 -1.85 -3.35 -43.51
N ASP A 142 -2.97 -3.75 -44.14
CA ASP A 142 -3.18 -3.66 -45.60
C ASP A 142 -3.60 -2.26 -46.08
N LEU A 143 -3.58 -1.27 -45.18
CA LEU A 143 -4.00 0.11 -45.38
C LEU A 143 -5.52 0.27 -45.68
N SER A 144 -6.32 -0.76 -45.48
CA SER A 144 -7.75 -0.62 -45.52
C SER A 144 -8.26 0.05 -44.21
N GLU A 145 -9.33 0.83 -44.33
CA GLU A 145 -9.90 1.56 -43.21
C GLU A 145 -11.37 1.16 -43.00
N LYS A 146 -11.82 1.27 -41.73
CA LYS A 146 -13.20 1.16 -41.33
C LYS A 146 -13.56 2.28 -40.37
N ASP A 147 -14.48 3.14 -40.80
CA ASP A 147 -15.08 4.16 -39.94
C ASP A 147 -16.48 3.67 -39.52
N MET A 148 -16.66 3.53 -38.20
CA MET A 148 -17.87 3.07 -37.57
C MET A 148 -18.46 4.20 -36.73
N PHE A 149 -19.80 4.32 -36.77
CA PHE A 149 -20.55 5.34 -36.06
C PHE A 149 -21.65 4.65 -35.25
N PHE A 150 -21.63 4.84 -33.94
CA PHE A 150 -22.57 4.24 -33.01
C PHE A 150 -23.55 5.30 -32.50
N GLY A 151 -24.85 5.01 -32.60
CA GLY A 151 -25.90 5.89 -32.16
C GLY A 151 -26.60 5.40 -30.89
N ASN A 152 -27.92 5.45 -30.86
CA ASN A 152 -28.72 5.07 -29.70
C ASN A 152 -28.73 3.56 -29.47
N GLU A 153 -28.92 3.15 -28.21
CA GLU A 153 -29.31 1.79 -27.86
C GLU A 153 -30.74 1.54 -28.35
N ALA A 154 -31.04 0.31 -28.82
CA ALA A 154 -32.37 -0.06 -29.22
C ALA A 154 -33.34 -0.02 -28.03
N PRO A 155 -34.63 0.35 -28.24
CA PRO A 155 -35.59 0.49 -27.14
C PRO A 155 -35.83 -0.79 -26.35
N ASP A 156 -35.62 -1.96 -26.97
CA ASP A 156 -35.72 -3.29 -26.37
C ASP A 156 -34.39 -3.75 -25.71
N LYS A 157 -33.38 -2.89 -25.74
CA LYS A 157 -32.01 -3.18 -25.25
C LYS A 157 -31.31 -4.36 -25.94
N SER A 158 -31.74 -4.71 -27.15
CA SER A 158 -31.18 -5.83 -27.91
C SER A 158 -29.81 -5.51 -28.53
N GLY A 159 -29.39 -4.24 -28.54
CA GLY A 159 -28.11 -3.79 -29.10
C GLY A 159 -28.07 -2.29 -29.37
N THR A 160 -26.96 -1.85 -29.97
CA THR A 160 -26.71 -0.48 -30.36
C THR A 160 -26.76 -0.30 -31.87
N TYR A 161 -27.35 0.79 -32.32
CA TYR A 161 -27.41 1.11 -33.75
C TYR A 161 -26.04 1.56 -34.25
N CYS A 162 -25.67 1.04 -35.43
CA CYS A 162 -24.37 1.34 -36.04
C CYS A 162 -24.55 1.58 -37.56
N ARG A 163 -23.74 2.46 -38.10
CA ARG A 163 -23.46 2.56 -39.55
C ARG A 163 -21.94 2.48 -39.78
N ILE A 164 -21.57 2.01 -40.97
CA ILE A 164 -20.18 1.97 -41.45
C ILE A 164 -20.08 2.96 -42.59
N ASP A 165 -18.98 3.73 -42.66
CA ASP A 165 -18.78 4.65 -43.78
C ASP A 165 -18.77 3.93 -45.12
N GLY A 166 -19.33 4.57 -46.15
CA GLY A 166 -19.50 3.97 -47.46
C GLY A 166 -20.66 2.98 -47.57
N ASP A 167 -21.32 2.59 -46.45
CA ASP A 167 -22.52 1.77 -46.45
C ASP A 167 -23.76 2.58 -46.00
N LYS A 168 -24.83 2.47 -46.74
CA LYS A 168 -26.11 3.17 -46.42
C LYS A 168 -26.98 2.46 -45.37
N ASN A 169 -26.63 1.20 -45.04
CA ASN A 169 -27.41 0.42 -44.11
C ASN A 169 -27.22 0.90 -42.67
N VAL A 170 -28.25 0.74 -41.87
CA VAL A 170 -28.18 0.82 -40.40
C VAL A 170 -28.24 -0.59 -39.86
N TYR A 171 -27.30 -0.90 -39.01
CA TYR A 171 -27.12 -2.20 -38.37
C TYR A 171 -27.50 -2.12 -36.90
N LEU A 172 -27.96 -3.24 -36.34
CA LEU A 172 -28.05 -3.45 -34.90
C LEU A 172 -26.89 -4.37 -34.50
N ILE A 173 -26.05 -3.93 -33.59
CA ILE A 173 -24.90 -4.69 -33.12
C ILE A 173 -25.13 -5.01 -31.64
N ASN A 174 -24.71 -6.18 -31.19
CA ASN A 174 -24.73 -6.54 -29.76
C ASN A 174 -23.88 -5.57 -28.97
N SER A 175 -24.45 -4.88 -27.98
CA SER A 175 -23.71 -3.89 -27.19
C SER A 175 -22.47 -4.49 -26.49
N GLY A 176 -22.55 -5.72 -25.98
CA GLY A 176 -21.43 -6.39 -25.32
C GLY A 176 -20.27 -6.79 -26.25
N SER A 177 -20.41 -6.67 -27.58
CA SER A 177 -19.32 -6.90 -28.54
C SER A 177 -18.61 -5.63 -29.00
N ILE A 178 -19.01 -4.48 -28.44
CA ILE A 178 -18.49 -3.14 -28.78
C ILE A 178 -18.31 -2.27 -27.53
N ASP A 179 -18.38 -2.86 -26.35
CA ASP A 179 -18.31 -2.14 -25.06
C ASP A 179 -17.02 -1.32 -24.91
N MET A 180 -15.91 -1.81 -25.46
CA MET A 180 -14.61 -1.13 -25.38
C MET A 180 -14.58 0.20 -26.12
N PHE A 181 -15.41 0.39 -27.14
CA PHE A 181 -15.50 1.69 -27.85
C PHE A 181 -16.16 2.78 -27.01
N PHE A 182 -16.91 2.39 -25.99
CA PHE A 182 -17.60 3.31 -25.07
C PHE A 182 -16.81 3.59 -23.80
N VAL A 183 -15.70 2.89 -23.60
CA VAL A 183 -14.85 3.03 -22.40
C VAL A 183 -14.19 4.40 -22.37
N ASP A 184 -14.17 5.02 -21.18
CA ASP A 184 -13.45 6.26 -20.95
C ASP A 184 -11.94 6.06 -21.19
N LYS A 185 -11.30 7.06 -21.80
CA LYS A 185 -9.86 7.07 -22.05
C LYS A 185 -9.04 6.73 -20.80
N LEU A 186 -9.43 7.23 -19.62
CA LEU A 186 -8.70 6.98 -18.38
C LEU A 186 -8.78 5.52 -17.93
N GLN A 187 -9.79 4.77 -18.37
CA GLN A 187 -9.88 3.34 -18.09
C GLN A 187 -8.89 2.48 -18.89
N MET A 188 -8.27 3.05 -19.93
CA MET A 188 -7.24 2.38 -20.73
C MET A 188 -5.89 2.30 -19.99
N PHE A 189 -5.72 3.03 -18.91
CA PHE A 189 -4.46 3.05 -18.15
C PHE A 189 -4.38 1.93 -17.13
N GLU A 190 -3.11 1.61 -16.74
CA GLU A 190 -2.81 0.58 -15.75
C GLU A 190 -3.42 0.96 -14.39
N LYS A 191 -4.06 0.00 -13.74
CA LYS A 191 -4.72 0.16 -12.44
C LYS A 191 -3.88 -0.36 -11.28
N GLN A 192 -2.81 -1.08 -11.58
CA GLN A 192 -1.90 -1.59 -10.58
C GLN A 192 -0.89 -0.51 -10.18
N LEU A 193 -1.09 0.08 -8.99
CA LEU A 193 -0.19 1.09 -8.42
C LEU A 193 1.15 0.46 -8.02
N THR A 194 1.12 -0.72 -7.40
CA THR A 194 2.31 -1.44 -6.93
C THR A 194 2.23 -2.93 -7.24
N SER A 195 3.37 -3.53 -7.56
CA SER A 195 3.45 -4.98 -7.79
C SER A 195 3.40 -5.77 -6.47
N GLU A 196 3.01 -7.04 -6.55
CA GLU A 196 2.97 -7.96 -5.41
C GLU A 196 4.34 -8.11 -4.73
N ILE A 197 4.33 -8.47 -3.45
CA ILE A 197 5.54 -8.84 -2.71
C ILE A 197 5.86 -10.33 -2.95
N ASN A 198 7.13 -10.67 -3.13
CA ASN A 198 7.56 -12.05 -3.28
C ASN A 198 7.63 -12.76 -1.92
N GLU A 199 7.49 -14.10 -1.89
CA GLU A 199 7.54 -14.88 -0.65
C GLU A 199 8.87 -14.76 0.13
N SER A 200 9.99 -14.56 -0.57
CA SER A 200 11.32 -14.36 0.03
C SER A 200 11.57 -12.94 0.49
N GLU A 201 10.76 -12.01 0.03
CA GLU A 201 10.95 -10.58 0.25
C GLU A 201 10.42 -10.16 1.61
N LYS A 202 11.22 -9.37 2.33
CA LYS A 202 10.91 -8.91 3.69
C LYS A 202 11.09 -7.41 3.79
N ILE A 203 10.21 -6.75 4.50
CA ILE A 203 10.34 -5.34 4.82
C ILE A 203 11.62 -5.12 5.63
N THR A 204 12.42 -4.14 5.26
CA THR A 204 13.63 -3.75 5.97
C THR A 204 13.59 -2.32 6.47
N GLY A 205 12.69 -1.50 5.96
CA GLY A 205 12.51 -0.13 6.41
C GLY A 205 11.18 0.46 5.99
N VAL A 206 10.70 1.36 6.83
CA VAL A 206 9.51 2.17 6.63
C VAL A 206 9.87 3.62 6.93
N SER A 207 9.59 4.52 5.99
CA SER A 207 9.70 5.95 6.22
C SER A 207 8.37 6.61 5.88
N ILE A 208 7.89 7.48 6.73
CA ILE A 208 6.67 8.24 6.52
C ILE A 208 6.96 9.70 6.81
N SER A 209 6.65 10.56 5.87
CA SER A 209 6.75 12.02 5.98
C SER A 209 5.52 12.66 5.34
N GLY A 210 5.45 13.97 5.33
CA GLY A 210 4.35 14.71 4.71
C GLY A 210 3.73 15.73 5.65
N THR A 211 2.70 16.42 5.16
CA THR A 211 2.09 17.54 5.93
C THR A 211 1.29 17.07 7.15
N ALA A 212 0.98 15.78 7.24
CA ALA A 212 0.32 15.17 8.40
C ALA A 212 1.21 15.07 9.64
N PHE A 213 2.53 15.16 9.48
CA PHE A 213 3.48 14.83 10.53
C PHE A 213 4.34 16.05 10.91
N ASP A 214 4.41 16.36 12.19
CA ASP A 214 5.35 17.37 12.72
C ASP A 214 6.81 16.91 12.60
N LYS A 215 7.05 15.61 12.66
CA LYS A 215 8.34 14.95 12.49
C LYS A 215 8.17 13.67 11.70
N ASP A 216 9.07 13.45 10.77
CA ASP A 216 9.10 12.23 9.96
C ASP A 216 9.30 10.99 10.83
N ILE A 217 8.71 9.87 10.39
CA ILE A 217 8.86 8.56 11.03
C ILE A 217 9.87 7.75 10.22
N TYR A 218 10.94 7.26 10.89
CA TYR A 218 11.93 6.37 10.29
C TYR A 218 12.07 5.10 11.11
N ILE A 219 11.77 3.97 10.49
CA ILE A 219 11.85 2.63 11.09
C ILE A 219 12.75 1.76 10.20
N SER A 220 13.68 1.03 10.83
CA SER A 220 14.56 0.10 10.11
C SER A 220 14.82 -1.17 10.90
N ARG A 221 15.31 -2.21 10.20
CA ARG A 221 15.81 -3.46 10.81
C ARG A 221 17.26 -3.36 11.21
N GLU A 222 17.88 -2.22 11.14
CA GLU A 222 19.26 -2.03 11.57
C GLU A 222 19.37 -2.26 13.07
N LYS A 223 20.45 -2.95 13.46
CA LYS A 223 20.73 -3.22 14.87
C LYS A 223 20.93 -1.89 15.61
N ASN A 224 20.11 -1.64 16.63
CA ASN A 224 20.22 -0.46 17.47
C ASN A 224 21.18 -0.76 18.65
N THR A 225 22.02 0.21 19.00
CA THR A 225 22.95 0.09 20.11
C THR A 225 22.31 0.42 21.47
N VAL A 226 21.25 1.20 21.47
CA VAL A 226 20.58 1.76 22.65
C VAL A 226 19.39 0.92 23.10
N ILE A 227 18.59 0.44 22.14
CA ILE A 227 17.34 -0.26 22.40
C ILE A 227 17.48 -1.74 22.07
N ASN A 228 17.02 -2.59 22.97
CA ASN A 228 16.90 -4.01 22.71
C ASN A 228 15.61 -4.27 21.91
N SER A 229 15.72 -4.23 20.59
CA SER A 229 14.61 -4.54 19.69
C SER A 229 14.90 -5.81 18.90
N PRO A 230 13.96 -6.77 18.86
CA PRO A 230 14.19 -8.05 18.17
C PRO A 230 14.26 -7.90 16.65
N SER A 231 13.61 -6.90 16.06
CA SER A 231 13.50 -6.78 14.60
C SER A 231 13.53 -5.37 14.05
N TYR A 232 12.75 -4.44 14.59
CA TYR A 232 12.64 -3.07 14.06
C TYR A 232 12.85 -2.03 15.15
N THR A 233 13.57 -1.00 14.78
CA THR A 233 13.79 0.17 15.64
C THR A 233 13.36 1.43 14.90
N MET A 234 12.59 2.27 15.56
CA MET A 234 12.36 3.65 15.16
C MET A 234 13.57 4.50 15.51
N THR A 235 13.99 5.39 14.64
CA THR A 235 15.05 6.36 14.89
C THR A 235 14.55 7.80 14.87
N SER A 236 13.40 8.05 14.29
CA SER A 236 12.67 9.31 14.28
C SER A 236 11.18 9.04 14.48
N PRO A 237 10.49 9.81 15.31
CA PRO A 237 10.86 11.06 15.99
C PRO A 237 11.84 10.89 17.15
N TYR A 238 12.02 9.70 17.69
CA TYR A 238 13.01 9.36 18.72
C TYR A 238 13.28 7.85 18.70
N PRO A 239 14.43 7.39 19.29
CA PRO A 239 14.74 5.96 19.33
C PRO A 239 13.72 5.17 20.15
N ALA A 240 13.06 4.19 19.54
CA ALA A 240 12.07 3.33 20.19
C ALA A 240 12.00 1.94 19.53
N ALA A 241 11.65 0.92 20.32
CA ALA A 241 11.36 -0.41 19.80
C ALA A 241 10.02 -0.41 19.09
N CYS A 242 9.94 -1.13 17.96
CA CYS A 242 8.72 -1.24 17.18
C CYS A 242 8.17 -2.67 17.18
N ASP A 243 6.85 -2.79 17.24
CA ASP A 243 6.18 -4.07 17.09
C ASP A 243 6.41 -4.63 15.69
N THR A 244 7.02 -5.81 15.64
CA THR A 244 7.43 -6.46 14.40
C THR A 244 6.26 -6.76 13.48
N SER A 245 5.12 -7.18 14.05
CA SER A 245 3.93 -7.55 13.30
C SER A 245 3.30 -6.32 12.67
N THR A 246 3.20 -5.24 13.44
CA THR A 246 2.62 -3.97 12.97
C THR A 246 3.45 -3.36 11.84
N VAL A 247 4.78 -3.28 11.99
CA VAL A 247 5.66 -2.76 10.93
C VAL A 247 5.60 -3.63 9.67
N THR A 248 5.59 -4.95 9.83
CA THR A 248 5.52 -5.88 8.69
C THR A 248 4.17 -5.77 7.99
N ASN A 249 3.07 -5.79 8.73
CA ASN A 249 1.72 -5.67 8.17
C ASN A 249 1.51 -4.33 7.46
N PHE A 250 1.96 -3.23 8.07
CA PHE A 250 1.92 -1.92 7.44
C PHE A 250 2.72 -1.92 6.13
N GLY A 251 3.99 -2.33 6.17
CA GLY A 251 4.83 -2.33 4.98
C GLY A 251 4.29 -3.22 3.85
N THR A 252 3.78 -4.42 4.16
CA THR A 252 3.23 -5.34 3.16
C THR A 252 1.92 -4.85 2.55
N ALA A 253 1.16 -4.03 3.25
CA ALA A 253 -0.08 -3.46 2.72
C ALA A 253 0.12 -2.53 1.50
N PHE A 254 1.36 -2.07 1.27
CA PHE A 254 1.70 -1.23 0.11
C PHE A 254 2.13 -2.04 -1.12
N PHE A 255 2.00 -3.36 -1.09
CA PHE A 255 2.28 -4.24 -2.23
C PHE A 255 0.99 -4.81 -2.81
N GLY A 256 0.94 -4.97 -4.13
CA GLY A 256 -0.22 -5.50 -4.83
C GLY A 256 -1.43 -4.55 -4.84
N ILE A 257 -1.21 -3.25 -4.64
CA ILE A 257 -2.31 -2.27 -4.65
C ILE A 257 -2.78 -2.07 -6.08
N SER A 258 -4.09 -2.24 -6.28
CA SER A 258 -4.80 -1.85 -7.50
C SER A 258 -5.92 -0.88 -7.16
N ILE A 259 -5.99 0.24 -7.89
CA ILE A 259 -7.01 1.28 -7.71
C ILE A 259 -7.77 1.41 -9.02
N SER A 260 -9.10 1.23 -8.98
CA SER A 260 -9.95 1.19 -10.18
C SER A 260 -10.08 2.53 -10.88
N ASP A 261 -10.03 3.63 -10.12
CA ASP A 261 -10.29 4.97 -10.63
C ASP A 261 -9.00 5.72 -10.92
N VAL A 262 -8.68 5.89 -12.20
CA VAL A 262 -7.61 6.76 -12.67
C VAL A 262 -8.16 8.18 -12.79
N ALA A 263 -7.63 9.10 -11.99
CA ALA A 263 -8.03 10.50 -11.99
C ALA A 263 -7.34 11.30 -13.11
N ALA A 264 -6.07 10.99 -13.39
CA ALA A 264 -5.29 11.62 -14.45
C ALA A 264 -4.13 10.72 -14.89
N ALA A 265 -3.69 10.89 -16.14
CA ALA A 265 -2.56 10.16 -16.70
C ALA A 265 -1.70 11.09 -17.56
N GLY A 266 -0.38 10.81 -17.65
CA GLY A 266 0.58 11.65 -18.35
C GLY A 266 0.80 13.00 -17.69
N VAL A 267 0.64 13.06 -16.35
CA VAL A 267 0.69 14.32 -15.60
C VAL A 267 2.12 14.86 -15.48
N GLY A 268 2.24 16.17 -15.56
CA GLY A 268 3.45 16.92 -15.25
C GLY A 268 3.38 17.56 -13.86
N SER A 269 4.43 18.32 -13.51
CA SER A 269 4.55 18.93 -12.17
C SER A 269 3.40 19.87 -11.82
N LYS A 270 2.75 20.47 -12.81
CA LYS A 270 1.62 21.39 -12.57
C LYS A 270 0.38 20.62 -12.13
N GLU A 271 0.04 19.56 -12.85
CA GLU A 271 -1.10 18.70 -12.52
C GLU A 271 -0.86 17.99 -11.18
N ILE A 272 0.36 17.50 -10.92
CA ILE A 272 0.73 16.89 -9.62
C ILE A 272 0.43 17.87 -8.47
N ALA A 273 0.75 19.16 -8.64
CA ALA A 273 0.45 20.19 -7.64
C ALA A 273 -1.06 20.50 -7.52
N GLU A 274 -1.81 20.45 -8.62
CA GLU A 274 -3.27 20.64 -8.60
C GLU A 274 -3.99 19.53 -7.81
N TYR A 275 -3.42 18.33 -7.78
CA TYR A 275 -3.90 17.19 -6.98
C TYR A 275 -3.30 17.13 -5.55
N GLY A 276 -2.49 18.14 -5.15
CA GLY A 276 -1.89 18.20 -3.81
C GLY A 276 -0.78 17.19 -3.53
N LEU A 277 -0.19 16.60 -4.58
CA LEU A 277 0.82 15.55 -4.47
C LEU A 277 2.27 16.07 -4.57
N ASP A 278 2.47 17.37 -4.84
CA ASP A 278 3.76 18.06 -4.71
C ASP A 278 4.14 18.34 -3.25
N LYS A 279 3.15 18.38 -2.37
CA LYS A 279 3.25 18.47 -0.92
C LYS A 279 2.26 17.49 -0.29
N PRO A 280 2.55 16.19 -0.39
CA PRO A 280 1.60 15.17 -0.02
C PRO A 280 1.25 15.24 1.48
N TYR A 281 0.03 14.84 1.82
CA TYR A 281 -0.38 14.60 3.20
C TYR A 281 0.48 13.51 3.83
N MET A 282 0.70 12.41 3.08
CA MET A 282 1.62 11.33 3.44
C MET A 282 2.53 10.98 2.26
N ASP A 283 3.82 10.90 2.51
CA ASP A 283 4.86 10.34 1.63
C ASP A 283 5.41 9.09 2.30
N ILE A 284 5.04 7.93 1.78
CA ILE A 284 5.32 6.62 2.38
C ILE A 284 6.35 5.90 1.52
N ASN A 285 7.48 5.55 2.14
CA ASN A 285 8.55 4.81 1.50
C ASN A 285 8.79 3.48 2.22
N ILE A 286 8.67 2.37 1.49
CA ILE A 286 8.86 1.01 1.99
C ILE A 286 10.08 0.39 1.30
N LYS A 287 11.02 -0.10 2.09
CA LYS A 287 12.23 -0.80 1.61
C LYS A 287 12.18 -2.27 1.93
N THR A 288 12.73 -3.10 1.04
CA THR A 288 12.83 -4.53 1.24
C THR A 288 14.28 -5.03 1.20
N ASN A 289 14.51 -6.29 1.63
CA ASN A 289 15.82 -6.95 1.59
C ASN A 289 16.29 -7.24 0.15
N GLU A 290 15.42 -7.18 -0.84
CA GLU A 290 15.75 -7.34 -2.27
C GLU A 290 16.06 -5.99 -2.96
N ASN A 291 16.29 -4.93 -2.17
CA ASN A 291 16.54 -3.56 -2.61
C ASN A 291 15.37 -2.93 -3.39
N ARG A 292 14.17 -3.49 -3.28
CA ARG A 292 12.99 -2.85 -3.81
C ARG A 292 12.58 -1.69 -2.91
N ASN A 293 12.20 -0.59 -3.55
CA ASN A 293 11.75 0.62 -2.90
C ASN A 293 10.40 1.03 -3.49
N ILE A 294 9.37 1.04 -2.67
CA ILE A 294 8.04 1.56 -3.03
C ILE A 294 7.88 2.90 -2.35
N ASN A 295 7.62 3.92 -3.13
CA ASN A 295 7.31 5.26 -2.61
C ASN A 295 5.95 5.70 -3.16
N ILE A 296 5.00 5.94 -2.25
CA ILE A 296 3.62 6.32 -2.52
C ILE A 296 3.34 7.68 -1.90
N LEU A 297 2.82 8.58 -2.72
CA LEU A 297 2.36 9.90 -2.32
C LEU A 297 0.83 9.87 -2.20
N ILE A 298 0.31 10.38 -1.09
CA ILE A 298 -1.13 10.45 -0.79
C ILE A 298 -1.48 11.90 -0.46
N SER A 299 -2.47 12.46 -1.14
CA SER A 299 -2.94 13.83 -0.89
C SER A 299 -3.80 13.91 0.37
N GLU A 300 -4.07 15.14 0.80
CA GLU A 300 -5.13 15.41 1.76
C GLU A 300 -6.49 14.93 1.22
N LYS A 301 -7.39 14.47 2.10
CA LYS A 301 -8.75 14.07 1.73
C LYS A 301 -9.58 15.29 1.34
N ASP A 302 -10.41 15.11 0.33
CA ASP A 302 -11.43 16.08 -0.04
C ASP A 302 -12.64 16.03 0.90
N SER A 303 -13.65 16.88 0.63
CA SER A 303 -14.89 16.94 1.44
C SER A 303 -15.75 15.66 1.40
N ASN A 304 -15.46 14.74 0.48
CA ASN A 304 -16.18 13.47 0.32
C ASN A 304 -15.42 12.29 0.94
N GLY A 305 -14.23 12.55 1.52
CA GLY A 305 -13.36 11.53 2.09
C GLY A 305 -12.43 10.86 1.06
N SER A 306 -12.43 11.30 -0.19
CA SER A 306 -11.54 10.77 -1.24
C SER A 306 -10.19 11.47 -1.22
N CYS A 307 -9.12 10.74 -1.51
CA CYS A 307 -7.78 11.27 -1.68
C CYS A 307 -7.20 10.87 -3.04
N TYR A 308 -6.16 11.58 -3.45
CA TYR A 308 -5.39 11.23 -4.65
C TYR A 308 -4.10 10.52 -4.27
N VAL A 309 -3.73 9.56 -5.09
CA VAL A 309 -2.58 8.69 -4.83
C VAL A 309 -1.75 8.53 -6.09
N MET A 310 -0.44 8.56 -5.95
CA MET A 310 0.47 8.22 -7.03
C MET A 310 1.74 7.55 -6.51
N LYS A 311 2.40 6.79 -7.36
CA LYS A 311 3.78 6.36 -7.13
C LYS A 311 4.70 7.57 -7.36
N SER A 312 5.63 7.81 -6.47
CA SER A 312 6.61 8.90 -6.61
C SER A 312 7.40 8.74 -7.91
N GLY A 313 7.48 9.82 -8.68
CA GLY A 313 8.08 9.82 -10.01
C GLY A 313 7.23 9.15 -11.09
N GLY A 314 6.03 8.67 -10.77
CA GLY A 314 5.05 8.19 -11.74
C GLY A 314 4.33 9.33 -12.47
N THR A 315 3.49 8.96 -13.43
CA THR A 315 2.73 9.90 -14.25
C THR A 315 1.23 9.57 -14.29
N ILE A 316 0.78 8.63 -13.45
CA ILE A 316 -0.64 8.30 -13.27
C ILE A 316 -1.04 8.68 -11.84
N ILE A 317 -2.15 9.41 -11.73
CA ILE A 317 -2.81 9.75 -10.47
C ILE A 317 -4.10 8.94 -10.37
N TYR A 318 -4.29 8.31 -9.23
CA TYR A 318 -5.47 7.53 -8.91
C TYR A 318 -6.34 8.28 -7.91
N SER A 319 -7.65 8.03 -7.94
CA SER A 319 -8.60 8.45 -6.90
C SER A 319 -8.88 7.26 -6.00
N ALA A 320 -8.65 7.43 -4.70
CA ALA A 320 -8.85 6.41 -3.68
C ALA A 320 -9.87 6.91 -2.64
N ASP A 321 -10.67 6.01 -2.11
CA ASP A 321 -11.60 6.29 -1.02
C ASP A 321 -11.02 5.91 0.35
N ASP A 322 -11.77 6.21 1.41
CA ASP A 322 -11.37 5.96 2.80
C ASP A 322 -11.01 4.49 3.10
N ASP A 323 -11.63 3.55 2.39
CA ASP A 323 -11.44 2.12 2.64
C ASP A 323 -10.15 1.59 2.00
N THR A 324 -9.55 2.33 1.07
CA THR A 324 -8.34 1.91 0.34
C THR A 324 -7.11 1.88 1.25
N PHE A 325 -7.01 2.83 2.18
CA PHE A 325 -5.87 2.94 3.11
C PHE A 325 -6.36 3.05 4.56
N GLY A 326 -6.41 1.93 5.27
CA GLY A 326 -6.86 1.85 6.67
C GLY A 326 -5.94 2.52 7.69
N PHE A 327 -4.85 3.17 7.25
CA PHE A 327 -3.83 3.81 8.09
C PHE A 327 -3.61 5.29 7.75
N TYR A 328 -4.61 5.96 7.19
CA TYR A 328 -4.53 7.37 6.84
C TYR A 328 -4.30 8.30 8.06
N ASP A 329 -4.84 7.95 9.22
CA ASP A 329 -4.77 8.75 10.45
C ASP A 329 -3.81 8.20 11.50
N ILE A 330 -2.76 7.46 11.09
CA ILE A 330 -1.75 6.94 12.01
C ILE A 330 -0.76 8.02 12.44
N ASP A 331 -0.19 7.84 13.62
CA ASP A 331 1.02 8.54 14.07
C ASP A 331 2.13 7.53 14.39
N TYR A 332 3.30 8.01 14.84
CA TYR A 332 4.44 7.14 15.14
C TYR A 332 4.15 6.08 16.21
N ARG A 333 3.18 6.31 17.11
CA ARG A 333 2.81 5.41 18.22
C ARG A 333 2.18 4.13 17.70
N TYR A 334 1.56 4.18 16.52
CA TYR A 334 1.00 3.00 15.86
C TYR A 334 2.01 1.86 15.73
N PHE A 335 3.30 2.18 15.63
CA PHE A 335 4.37 1.22 15.41
C PHE A 335 5.09 0.77 16.70
N LEU A 336 4.83 1.41 17.83
CA LEU A 336 5.58 1.14 19.05
C LEU A 336 5.22 -0.21 19.69
N GLU A 337 6.22 -0.88 20.27
CA GLU A 337 5.98 -2.02 21.17
C GLU A 337 5.17 -1.59 22.40
N SER A 338 4.47 -2.54 23.03
CA SER A 338 3.75 -2.29 24.28
C SER A 338 4.66 -1.83 25.40
N SER A 339 5.86 -2.41 25.48
CA SER A 339 6.89 -2.01 26.44
C SER A 339 7.40 -0.59 26.18
N ILE A 340 7.43 0.23 27.23
CA ILE A 340 7.90 1.61 27.12
C ILE A 340 9.42 1.71 27.14
N TYR A 341 10.09 0.88 27.96
CA TYR A 341 11.52 0.99 28.22
C TYR A 341 12.21 -0.37 28.11
N ASN A 342 13.01 -0.54 27.07
CA ASN A 342 13.71 -1.78 26.79
C ASN A 342 15.17 -1.47 26.36
N PRO A 343 16.09 -1.14 27.31
CA PRO A 343 17.46 -0.80 26.99
C PRO A 343 18.26 -2.01 26.55
N ASN A 344 19.18 -1.81 25.62
CA ASN A 344 20.15 -2.84 25.25
C ASN A 344 21.26 -2.93 26.33
N MET A 345 21.03 -3.70 27.36
CA MET A 345 21.90 -3.85 28.53
C MET A 345 23.34 -4.25 28.16
N SER A 346 23.55 -4.93 27.03
CA SER A 346 24.90 -5.30 26.58
C SER A 346 25.79 -4.09 26.24
N ASN A 347 25.19 -2.93 25.96
CA ASN A 347 25.90 -1.72 25.58
C ASN A 347 25.85 -0.62 26.65
N VAL A 348 25.20 -0.87 27.79
CA VAL A 348 25.12 0.11 28.87
C VAL A 348 26.51 0.24 29.55
N ALA A 349 27.02 1.47 29.64
CA ALA A 349 28.25 1.81 30.37
C ALA A 349 27.95 2.19 31.82
N SER A 350 26.89 2.94 32.07
CA SER A 350 26.43 3.26 33.43
C SER A 350 24.91 3.46 33.45
N MET A 351 24.29 3.23 34.60
CA MET A 351 22.88 3.44 34.83
C MET A 351 22.67 4.13 36.17
N ARG A 352 21.88 5.21 36.14
CA ARG A 352 21.51 5.95 37.34
C ARG A 352 20.00 5.80 37.53
N ILE A 353 19.60 5.28 38.70
CA ILE A 353 18.20 5.13 39.09
C ILE A 353 17.91 6.08 40.23
N SER A 354 16.88 6.89 40.13
CA SER A 354 16.48 7.89 41.10
C SER A 354 15.01 7.78 41.47
N TYR A 355 14.70 7.74 42.76
CA TYR A 355 13.34 7.88 43.25
C TYR A 355 13.34 8.54 44.63
N GLN A 356 12.41 9.45 44.87
CA GLN A 356 12.41 10.30 46.07
C GLN A 356 13.77 11.00 46.24
N ASP A 357 14.42 10.83 47.41
CA ASP A 357 15.75 11.40 47.73
C ASP A 357 16.88 10.38 47.49
N ASN A 358 16.57 9.16 46.99
CA ASN A 358 17.55 8.12 46.77
C ASN A 358 18.08 8.15 45.37
N VAL A 359 19.37 7.95 45.22
CA VAL A 359 20.04 7.84 43.94
C VAL A 359 20.98 6.62 43.96
N TYR A 360 20.83 5.74 42.99
CA TYR A 360 21.64 4.55 42.82
C TYR A 360 22.39 4.67 41.49
N GLU A 361 23.72 4.60 41.55
CA GLU A 361 24.56 4.71 40.34
C GLU A 361 25.32 3.41 40.12
N TYR A 362 25.04 2.75 39.00
CA TYR A 362 25.63 1.47 38.62
C TYR A 362 26.62 1.67 37.48
N ILE A 363 27.83 1.11 37.60
CA ILE A 363 28.88 1.13 36.59
C ILE A 363 29.02 -0.29 36.04
N PHE A 364 29.05 -0.42 34.73
CA PHE A 364 29.19 -1.69 34.03
C PHE A 364 30.60 -1.85 33.50
N ASP A 365 31.30 -2.90 33.95
CA ASP A 365 32.63 -3.29 33.44
C ASP A 365 32.44 -4.53 32.57
N LYS A 366 32.92 -4.48 31.32
CA LYS A 366 32.75 -5.51 30.31
C LYS A 366 34.09 -6.12 29.96
N ILE A 367 34.29 -7.37 30.32
CA ILE A 367 35.50 -8.10 30.00
C ILE A 367 35.24 -8.93 28.74
N GLU A 368 35.99 -8.60 27.69
CA GLU A 368 35.96 -9.37 26.45
C GLU A 368 36.68 -10.70 26.64
N SER A 369 36.03 -11.78 26.26
CA SER A 369 36.64 -13.12 26.22
C SER A 369 36.34 -13.78 24.88
N ILE A 370 37.13 -14.80 24.51
CA ILE A 370 36.90 -15.61 23.31
C ILE A 370 36.47 -17.00 23.77
N ASN A 371 35.27 -17.43 23.34
CA ASN A 371 34.78 -18.74 23.65
C ASN A 371 35.48 -19.86 22.82
N ASP A 372 35.19 -21.11 23.11
CA ASP A 372 35.78 -22.30 22.43
C ASP A 372 35.45 -22.35 20.94
N LEU A 373 34.43 -21.60 20.46
CA LEU A 373 34.03 -21.45 19.05
C LEU A 373 34.74 -20.30 18.36
N HIS A 374 35.69 -19.63 19.02
CA HIS A 374 36.41 -18.43 18.56
C HIS A 374 35.46 -17.23 18.31
N GLU A 375 34.35 -17.16 19.04
CA GLU A 375 33.47 -16.02 19.06
C GLU A 375 33.78 -15.13 20.25
N TYR A 376 33.69 -13.81 20.05
CA TYR A 376 33.82 -12.84 21.14
C TYR A 376 32.59 -12.91 22.04
N THR A 377 32.84 -13.09 23.35
CA THR A 377 31.82 -13.03 24.40
C THR A 377 32.20 -11.96 25.40
N TYR A 378 31.21 -11.36 26.05
CA TYR A 378 31.42 -10.34 27.05
C TYR A 378 30.86 -10.83 28.38
N GLU A 379 31.71 -10.80 29.42
CA GLU A 379 31.27 -10.98 30.80
C GLU A 379 31.05 -9.61 31.39
N THR A 380 29.85 -9.32 31.86
CA THR A 380 29.48 -8.04 32.43
C THR A 380 29.49 -8.10 33.96
N THR A 381 30.27 -7.25 34.57
CA THR A 381 30.30 -7.06 36.00
C THR A 381 29.73 -5.70 36.35
N VAL A 382 28.89 -5.60 37.39
CA VAL A 382 28.26 -4.37 37.81
C VAL A 382 28.77 -3.96 39.18
N TYR A 383 29.05 -2.67 39.34
CA TYR A 383 29.51 -2.09 40.57
C TYR A 383 28.53 -1.00 41.08
N TYR A 384 28.25 -1.04 42.37
CA TYR A 384 27.54 0.00 43.10
C TYR A 384 28.45 0.50 44.25
N GLU A 385 28.68 1.81 44.39
CA GLU A 385 29.59 2.41 45.36
C GLU A 385 31.02 1.77 45.39
N GLY A 386 31.45 1.26 44.24
CA GLY A 386 32.76 0.60 44.09
C GLY A 386 32.80 -0.87 44.55
N GLN A 387 31.68 -1.43 44.98
CA GLN A 387 31.54 -2.84 45.32
C GLN A 387 30.83 -3.58 44.20
N GLN A 388 31.31 -4.75 43.85
CA GLN A 388 30.62 -5.64 42.89
C GLN A 388 29.31 -6.10 43.49
N ILE A 389 28.23 -6.02 42.68
CA ILE A 389 26.91 -6.52 43.05
C ILE A 389 26.50 -7.67 42.13
N ASP A 390 25.41 -8.38 42.47
CA ASP A 390 24.86 -9.38 41.60
C ASP A 390 24.20 -8.72 40.38
N TYR A 391 24.69 -9.06 39.17
CA TYR A 391 24.14 -8.58 37.92
C TYR A 391 22.70 -9.06 37.72
N MET A 392 22.33 -10.25 38.21
CA MET A 392 21.01 -10.82 38.05
C MET A 392 19.93 -9.94 38.68
N ASN A 393 20.17 -9.41 39.91
CA ASN A 393 19.24 -8.51 40.56
C ASN A 393 18.94 -7.25 39.72
N LEU A 394 19.96 -6.66 39.12
CA LEU A 394 19.78 -5.51 38.24
C LEU A 394 19.05 -5.91 36.94
N SER A 395 19.39 -7.07 36.37
CA SER A 395 18.76 -7.62 35.16
C SER A 395 17.27 -7.88 35.40
N ASP A 396 16.93 -8.52 36.53
CA ASP A 396 15.53 -8.80 36.89
C ASP A 396 14.74 -7.52 37.15
N PHE A 397 15.39 -6.54 37.79
CA PHE A 397 14.80 -5.22 37.95
C PHE A 397 14.50 -4.55 36.61
N ILE A 398 15.45 -4.55 35.66
CA ILE A 398 15.24 -3.97 34.32
C ILE A 398 14.17 -4.76 33.55
N SER A 399 14.09 -6.07 33.74
CA SER A 399 13.01 -6.88 33.19
C SER A 399 11.64 -6.43 33.70
N ASN A 400 11.51 -6.17 35.02
CA ASN A 400 10.28 -5.59 35.58
C ASN A 400 9.97 -4.20 34.99
N VAL A 401 10.98 -3.35 34.83
CA VAL A 401 10.80 -2.02 34.18
C VAL A 401 10.35 -2.17 32.74
N SER A 402 10.87 -3.15 32.00
CA SER A 402 10.49 -3.42 30.62
C SER A 402 9.04 -3.94 30.49
N ASN A 403 8.46 -4.44 31.58
CA ASN A 403 7.04 -4.84 31.65
C ASN A 403 6.11 -3.66 32.03
N ILE A 404 6.61 -2.44 32.07
CA ILE A 404 5.76 -1.25 32.13
C ILE A 404 5.18 -1.02 30.72
N TYR A 405 3.89 -1.24 30.56
CA TYR A 405 3.21 -1.20 29.27
C TYR A 405 2.46 0.10 29.02
N ARG A 406 2.42 0.51 27.75
CA ARG A 406 1.60 1.64 27.29
C ARG A 406 0.12 1.35 27.48
N GLN A 407 -0.62 2.36 27.97
CA GLN A 407 -2.08 2.37 27.92
C GLN A 407 -2.57 3.17 26.71
N ASP A 408 -3.82 3.00 26.32
CA ASP A 408 -4.41 3.65 25.16
C ASP A 408 -4.49 5.18 25.32
N ASP A 409 -4.69 5.65 26.54
CA ASP A 409 -4.80 7.08 26.83
C ASP A 409 -3.43 7.76 26.88
N ILE A 410 -3.33 8.89 26.15
CA ILE A 410 -2.10 9.67 26.04
C ILE A 410 -2.28 11.03 26.71
N PRO A 411 -1.48 11.34 27.74
CA PRO A 411 -1.52 12.64 28.37
C PRO A 411 -1.02 13.75 27.42
N GLN A 412 -1.70 14.89 27.46
CA GLN A 412 -1.36 16.03 26.60
C GLN A 412 -0.16 16.83 27.13
N SER A 413 0.15 16.76 28.43
CA SER A 413 1.18 17.52 29.08
C SER A 413 1.61 16.85 30.38
N ILE A 414 2.84 17.10 30.79
CA ILE A 414 3.40 16.78 32.12
C ILE A 414 3.53 18.01 33.01
N GLU A 415 2.96 19.16 32.58
CA GLU A 415 3.03 20.40 33.35
C GLU A 415 2.28 20.25 34.70
N GLY A 416 2.96 20.56 35.80
CA GLY A 416 2.40 20.41 37.15
C GLY A 416 2.48 18.99 37.71
N CYS A 417 2.94 17.99 36.96
CA CYS A 417 3.17 16.64 37.45
C CYS A 417 4.45 16.55 38.28
N LYS A 418 4.46 15.61 39.22
CA LYS A 418 5.63 15.35 40.08
C LYS A 418 6.45 14.18 39.52
N GLU A 419 7.76 14.35 39.32
CA GLU A 419 8.67 13.24 39.04
C GLU A 419 8.71 12.30 40.25
N ILE A 420 8.44 11.01 40.02
CA ILE A 420 8.39 9.97 41.05
C ILE A 420 9.49 8.92 40.86
N PHE A 421 9.97 8.74 39.63
CA PHE A 421 10.96 7.74 39.29
C PHE A 421 11.72 8.12 38.03
N ARG A 422 13.03 7.80 37.97
CA ARG A 422 13.85 8.10 36.83
C ARG A 422 14.96 7.07 36.63
N ILE A 423 15.19 6.65 35.39
CA ILE A 423 16.36 5.89 34.97
C ILE A 423 17.07 6.67 33.85
N ASP A 424 18.37 6.96 34.07
CA ASP A 424 19.26 7.48 33.04
C ASP A 424 20.26 6.36 32.70
N ALA A 425 20.19 5.79 31.51
CA ALA A 425 21.19 4.86 30.99
C ALA A 425 22.13 5.60 30.04
N LEU A 426 23.42 5.46 30.25
CA LEU A 426 24.49 5.93 29.37
C LEU A 426 25.11 4.71 28.69
N PHE A 427 25.29 4.77 27.38
CA PHE A 427 25.78 3.68 26.53
C PHE A 427 27.26 3.88 26.19
N ASP A 428 27.93 2.83 25.73
CA ASP A 428 29.36 2.83 25.38
C ASP A 428 29.70 3.84 24.26
N ASP A 429 28.75 4.16 23.40
CA ASP A 429 28.88 5.14 22.32
C ASP A 429 28.61 6.60 22.77
N GLY A 430 28.30 6.80 24.05
CA GLY A 430 27.97 8.09 24.63
C GLY A 430 26.52 8.53 24.47
N SER A 431 25.67 7.71 23.83
CA SER A 431 24.23 7.96 23.75
C SER A 431 23.54 7.73 25.11
N THR A 432 22.35 8.28 25.27
CA THR A 432 21.54 8.14 26.50
C THR A 432 20.14 7.65 26.20
N TYR A 433 19.57 6.89 27.14
CA TYR A 433 18.18 6.44 27.11
C TYR A 433 17.55 6.65 28.47
N VAL A 434 16.61 7.60 28.53
CA VAL A 434 16.11 8.13 29.79
C VAL A 434 14.63 7.83 29.92
N LEU A 435 14.25 7.06 30.95
CA LEU A 435 12.86 6.89 31.38
C LEU A 435 12.58 7.83 32.55
N VAL A 436 11.50 8.60 32.47
CA VAL A 436 10.99 9.36 33.64
C VAL A 436 9.51 9.07 33.81
N LEU A 437 9.14 8.74 35.05
CA LEU A 437 7.75 8.55 35.45
C LEU A 437 7.29 9.75 36.28
N TYR A 438 6.18 10.34 35.88
CA TYR A 438 5.55 11.48 36.53
C TYR A 438 4.20 11.08 37.10
N GLN A 439 3.84 11.62 38.24
CA GLN A 439 2.50 11.47 38.82
C GLN A 439 1.74 12.78 38.68
N ASP A 440 0.53 12.71 38.12
CA ASP A 440 -0.36 13.85 38.00
C ASP A 440 -1.20 14.11 39.27
N SER A 441 -2.07 15.12 39.23
CA SER A 441 -2.93 15.49 40.37
C SER A 441 -4.04 14.47 40.69
N GLU A 442 -4.30 13.52 39.78
CA GLU A 442 -5.24 12.42 39.97
C GLU A 442 -4.57 11.12 40.42
N ASN A 443 -3.27 11.17 40.70
CA ASN A 443 -2.36 10.05 40.97
C ASN A 443 -2.09 9.11 39.81
N LYS A 444 -2.51 9.42 38.57
CA LYS A 444 -2.15 8.63 37.42
C LYS A 444 -0.64 8.80 37.08
N VAL A 445 -0.02 7.75 36.62
CA VAL A 445 1.39 7.76 36.27
C VAL A 445 1.57 7.92 34.77
N ILE A 446 2.41 8.89 34.40
CA ILE A 446 2.77 9.22 33.02
C ILE A 446 4.22 8.83 32.79
N ALA A 447 4.47 8.08 31.72
CA ALA A 447 5.83 7.74 31.29
C ALA A 447 6.30 8.66 30.20
N THR A 448 7.60 9.02 30.26
CA THR A 448 8.29 9.74 29.19
C THR A 448 9.60 9.04 28.85
N ILE A 449 9.95 9.04 27.55
CA ILE A 449 11.25 8.57 27.06
C ILE A 449 12.01 9.73 26.39
N ASN A 450 13.22 9.99 26.86
CA ASN A 450 14.04 11.12 26.38
C ASN A 450 13.28 12.45 26.32
N GLY A 451 12.33 12.65 27.28
CA GLY A 451 11.48 13.82 27.37
C GLY A 451 10.24 13.83 26.49
N ASN A 452 10.03 12.79 25.66
CA ASN A 452 8.78 12.63 24.89
C ASN A 452 7.75 11.91 25.76
N ILE A 453 6.50 12.41 25.75
CA ILE A 453 5.39 11.78 26.48
C ILE A 453 4.97 10.51 25.73
N GLU A 454 4.95 9.37 26.44
CA GLU A 454 4.60 8.08 25.86
C GLU A 454 3.11 7.73 26.05
N SER A 455 2.71 7.54 27.31
CA SER A 455 1.36 7.18 27.68
C SER A 455 1.16 7.27 29.19
N TYR A 456 -0.07 7.04 29.66
CA TYR A 456 -0.29 6.56 31.00
C TYR A 456 0.21 5.12 31.13
N VAL A 457 0.54 4.73 32.39
CA VAL A 457 0.97 3.39 32.76
C VAL A 457 0.26 2.95 34.04
N ASP A 458 0.26 1.66 34.35
CA ASP A 458 -0.37 1.16 35.56
C ASP A 458 0.35 1.65 36.82
N GLU A 459 -0.35 2.42 37.65
CA GLU A 459 0.17 2.98 38.90
C GLU A 459 0.54 1.87 39.89
N GLY A 460 -0.28 0.85 40.00
CA GLY A 460 -0.05 -0.26 40.93
C GLY A 460 1.21 -1.01 40.61
N TYR A 461 1.38 -1.37 39.33
CA TYR A 461 2.56 -2.06 38.84
C TYR A 461 3.83 -1.20 39.03
N VAL A 462 3.78 0.08 38.64
CA VAL A 462 4.91 1.01 38.82
C VAL A 462 5.34 1.13 40.26
N ASN A 463 4.37 1.20 41.21
CA ASN A 463 4.68 1.27 42.66
C ASN A 463 5.42 0.00 43.14
N GLU A 464 5.06 -1.19 42.63
CA GLU A 464 5.77 -2.43 42.98
C GLU A 464 7.20 -2.44 42.36
N VAL A 465 7.37 -1.98 41.12
CA VAL A 465 8.69 -1.82 40.50
C VAL A 465 9.57 -0.89 41.33
N ILE A 466 9.06 0.27 41.74
CA ILE A 466 9.83 1.25 42.55
C ILE A 466 10.29 0.63 43.87
N LYS A 467 9.46 -0.17 44.54
CA LYS A 467 9.83 -0.85 45.79
C LYS A 467 10.99 -1.82 45.64
N GLN A 468 11.15 -2.43 44.47
CA GLN A 468 12.26 -3.35 44.20
C GLN A 468 13.62 -2.64 44.07
N THR A 469 13.63 -1.33 43.76
CA THR A 469 14.87 -0.56 43.53
C THR A 469 15.89 -0.69 44.66
N ALA A 470 15.41 -0.66 45.90
CA ALA A 470 16.28 -0.73 47.09
C ALA A 470 16.92 -2.12 47.27
N LYS A 471 16.38 -3.17 46.68
CA LYS A 471 16.92 -4.54 46.77
C LYS A 471 18.14 -4.75 45.84
N ILE A 472 18.22 -4.00 44.71
CA ILE A 472 19.24 -4.22 43.68
C ILE A 472 20.67 -4.27 44.26
N PRO A 473 21.13 -3.34 45.11
CA PRO A 473 22.47 -3.38 45.66
C PRO A 473 22.66 -4.25 46.90
N THR A 474 21.68 -5.09 47.23
CA THR A 474 21.70 -5.94 48.43
C THR A 474 21.72 -7.42 48.06
N ASP A 475 21.82 -8.30 49.07
CA ASP A 475 21.68 -9.76 48.89
C ASP A 475 20.20 -10.22 48.86
N GLU A 476 19.23 -9.30 48.86
CA GLU A 476 17.82 -9.64 48.70
C GLU A 476 17.44 -9.78 47.21
N ASP A 477 16.77 -10.87 46.87
CA ASP A 477 16.35 -11.12 45.48
C ASP A 477 15.32 -10.06 45.03
N VAL A 478 15.52 -9.55 43.82
CA VAL A 478 14.50 -8.81 43.09
C VAL A 478 13.45 -9.80 42.57
N GLU A 479 12.21 -9.62 42.97
CA GLU A 479 11.12 -10.50 42.61
C GLU A 479 10.61 -10.17 41.20
N ALA A 480 10.35 -11.20 40.37
CA ALA A 480 9.67 -11.01 39.10
C ALA A 480 8.24 -10.55 39.35
N LEU A 481 7.82 -9.46 38.69
CA LEU A 481 6.47 -8.91 38.76
C LEU A 481 5.67 -9.28 37.51
N GLU A 482 4.41 -9.65 37.70
CA GLU A 482 3.49 -9.87 36.60
C GLU A 482 2.64 -8.59 36.40
N ASN A 483 2.60 -8.10 35.17
CA ASN A 483 1.73 -7.00 34.75
C ASN A 483 0.59 -7.62 33.92
N GLU A 484 -0.64 -7.65 34.48
CA GLU A 484 -1.83 -8.26 33.88
C GLU A 484 -2.47 -7.36 32.80
#